data_c93c23c39ece45e0ff2ee6953f18c887
#
_entry.id   c93c23c39ece45e0ff2ee6953f18c887
#
_cell.length_a   1.000
_cell.length_b   1.000
_cell.length_c   1.000
_cell.angle_alpha   90.00
_cell.angle_beta   90.00
_cell.angle_gamma   90.00
#
_symmetry.space_group_name_H-M   'P 1'
#
loop_
_entity.id
_entity.type
_entity.pdbx_description
1 polymer ?
#
loop_
_entity_poly.entity_id
_entity_poly.type
_entity_poly.pdbx_seq_one_letter_code
_entity_poly.pdbx_strand_id
1 'polypeptide(L)'
;MSRLVYFDCANGASGDMLLGALVDLGLPLEELRAELLKLPLRPYRIESRRVHRSGLHATKVDVIVEPDGGGHGHGHGHTHDAAAPHVGLREILALLEASTLDPVVKERSARLFHRLAEVEGAMHGLPPEQVHFHEVGAVDSIVDVVGGVVGLLWLRADGFAASPLNVGTGTVTMSHGTFPVPAPATARLVQGVPVYGAGEGELLTPTGALLVTGHATSYGPLPLFRPEAIGHGAGSRDTPGRPNVLRLIVGEADGAAESERVLVLETEVDDTPPQILGVLVDRLLGAGALDVYYTPVQMKKGRPGVLITVLGPPARREALEEILFSETTTLGVRRQEWERTVLERESVPVVTAYGEVRVKVGRRGGRVYNAQPELDDCQRVAETSRVPVKEVWAAALTAWRQRAPR
;
A
#
# COMPACT_ATOMS: atom_id res chain seq x y z
N MET A 1 -4.95 10.83 16.13
CA MET A 1 -3.68 10.99 15.39
C MET A 1 -3.23 9.58 15.05
N SER A 2 -2.92 9.30 13.80
CA SER A 2 -2.45 7.98 13.37
C SER A 2 -0.95 8.06 13.10
N ARG A 3 -0.20 7.07 13.58
CA ARG A 3 1.24 6.97 13.37
C ARG A 3 1.53 6.41 12.00
N LEU A 4 2.15 7.19 11.13
CA LEU A 4 2.46 6.84 9.75
C LEU A 4 3.97 6.62 9.56
N VAL A 5 4.32 5.60 8.78
CA VAL A 5 5.67 5.37 8.28
C VAL A 5 5.69 5.57 6.77
N TYR A 6 6.60 6.41 6.31
CA TYR A 6 6.83 6.63 4.89
C TYR A 6 8.18 6.07 4.45
N PHE A 7 8.16 5.15 3.49
CA PHE A 7 9.34 4.63 2.83
C PHE A 7 9.74 5.55 1.67
N ASP A 8 10.83 6.26 1.81
CA ASP A 8 11.40 7.04 0.71
C ASP A 8 12.42 6.19 -0.06
N CYS A 9 11.96 5.60 -1.14
CA CYS A 9 12.70 4.69 -1.98
C CYS A 9 13.36 5.38 -3.18
N ALA A 10 13.63 6.68 -3.11
CA ALA A 10 14.26 7.44 -4.19
C ALA A 10 15.62 6.87 -4.62
N ASN A 11 16.33 6.21 -3.73
CA ASN A 11 17.59 5.52 -3.99
C ASN A 11 17.48 3.99 -3.95
N GLY A 12 16.26 3.46 -4.12
CA GLY A 12 15.99 2.04 -4.02
C GLY A 12 15.71 1.57 -2.59
N ALA A 13 15.67 0.25 -2.42
CA ALA A 13 15.48 -0.42 -1.12
C ALA A 13 16.04 -1.84 -1.18
N SER A 14 16.60 -2.30 -0.06
CA SER A 14 17.00 -3.68 0.19
C SER A 14 16.72 -4.06 1.65
N GLY A 15 16.79 -5.33 2.00
CA GLY A 15 16.52 -5.80 3.35
C GLY A 15 17.48 -5.19 4.36
N ASP A 16 18.78 -5.22 4.08
CA ASP A 16 19.82 -4.64 4.93
C ASP A 16 19.66 -3.11 5.10
N MET A 17 19.22 -2.40 4.04
CA MET A 17 18.89 -0.98 4.14
C MET A 17 17.69 -0.74 5.06
N LEU A 18 16.68 -1.58 5.01
CA LEU A 18 15.54 -1.46 5.91
C LEU A 18 15.96 -1.70 7.36
N LEU A 19 16.72 -2.75 7.64
CA LEU A 19 17.25 -3.02 8.97
C LEU A 19 18.10 -1.85 9.48
N GLY A 20 18.96 -1.32 8.63
CA GLY A 20 19.78 -0.14 8.93
C GLY A 20 18.93 1.08 9.30
N ALA A 21 17.88 1.37 8.55
CA ALA A 21 16.99 2.49 8.81
C ALA A 21 16.20 2.32 10.10
N LEU A 22 15.77 1.10 10.44
CA LEU A 22 15.08 0.78 11.68
C LEU A 22 15.99 0.96 12.91
N VAL A 23 17.25 0.49 12.82
CA VAL A 23 18.25 0.71 13.89
C VAL A 23 18.58 2.19 14.01
N ASP A 24 18.67 2.93 12.90
CA ASP A 24 18.88 4.39 12.91
C ASP A 24 17.72 5.17 13.56
N LEU A 25 16.50 4.66 13.44
CA LEU A 25 15.30 5.17 14.12
C LEU A 25 15.27 4.88 15.62
N GLY A 26 16.22 4.07 16.12
CA GLY A 26 16.33 3.76 17.53
C GLY A 26 15.89 2.36 17.94
N LEU A 27 15.59 1.45 16.98
CA LEU A 27 15.42 0.03 17.31
C LEU A 27 16.73 -0.50 17.92
N PRO A 28 16.71 -0.97 19.19
CA PRO A 28 17.92 -1.47 19.83
C PRO A 28 18.41 -2.73 19.07
N LEU A 29 19.69 -2.70 18.65
CA LEU A 29 20.28 -3.82 17.93
C LEU A 29 20.21 -5.13 18.71
N GLU A 30 20.37 -5.06 20.03
CA GLU A 30 20.30 -6.24 20.91
C GLU A 30 18.89 -6.83 20.99
N GLU A 31 17.85 -5.98 20.92
CA GLU A 31 16.46 -6.43 20.84
C GLU A 31 16.19 -7.14 19.51
N LEU A 32 16.63 -6.54 18.40
CA LEU A 32 16.56 -7.17 17.08
C LEU A 32 17.30 -8.51 17.03
N ARG A 33 18.51 -8.58 17.60
CA ARG A 33 19.30 -9.82 17.70
C ARG A 33 18.57 -10.88 18.53
N ALA A 34 18.03 -10.51 19.67
CA ALA A 34 17.30 -11.42 20.55
C ALA A 34 16.08 -12.03 19.88
N GLU A 35 15.34 -11.21 19.10
CA GLU A 35 14.21 -11.73 18.32
C GLU A 35 14.66 -12.68 17.21
N LEU A 36 15.68 -12.32 16.45
CA LEU A 36 16.15 -13.12 15.33
C LEU A 36 16.86 -14.41 15.72
N LEU A 37 17.49 -14.46 16.91
CA LEU A 37 18.05 -15.69 17.49
C LEU A 37 16.98 -16.73 17.86
N LYS A 38 15.70 -16.38 17.89
CA LYS A 38 14.60 -17.32 18.05
C LYS A 38 14.35 -18.20 16.82
N LEU A 39 14.92 -17.81 15.65
CA LEU A 39 14.89 -18.61 14.44
C LEU A 39 15.97 -19.69 14.52
N PRO A 40 15.63 -20.98 14.32
CA PRO A 40 16.59 -22.07 14.35
C PRO A 40 17.41 -22.13 13.03
N LEU A 41 18.14 -21.07 12.73
CA LEU A 41 19.03 -20.97 11.59
C LEU A 41 20.45 -21.42 11.98
N ARG A 42 21.30 -21.71 10.96
CA ARG A 42 22.74 -21.91 11.20
C ARG A 42 23.35 -20.64 11.80
N PRO A 43 24.50 -20.73 12.49
CA PRO A 43 25.09 -19.61 13.19
C PRO A 43 25.33 -18.40 12.29
N TYR A 44 24.91 -17.25 12.73
CA TYR A 44 25.15 -15.96 12.10
C TYR A 44 25.28 -14.88 13.17
N ARG A 45 25.81 -13.73 12.78
CA ARG A 45 25.85 -12.54 13.62
C ARG A 45 25.34 -11.32 12.86
N ILE A 46 24.77 -10.40 13.59
CA ILE A 46 24.29 -9.13 13.05
C ILE A 46 25.18 -8.03 13.60
N GLU A 47 25.75 -7.23 12.71
CA GLU A 47 26.60 -6.10 13.08
C GLU A 47 25.98 -4.81 12.54
N SER A 48 26.08 -3.72 13.30
CA SER A 48 25.72 -2.39 12.81
C SER A 48 26.88 -1.45 12.94
N ARG A 49 27.03 -0.57 11.94
CA ARG A 49 28.02 0.50 11.98
C ARG A 49 27.50 1.76 11.32
N ARG A 50 28.01 2.89 11.77
CA ARG A 50 27.79 4.16 11.09
C ARG A 50 28.67 4.24 9.86
N VAL A 51 28.07 4.64 8.74
CA VAL A 51 28.76 4.82 7.45
C VAL A 51 28.42 6.18 6.84
N HIS A 52 29.24 6.59 5.89
CA HIS A 52 29.03 7.79 5.11
C HIS A 52 28.64 7.38 3.68
N ARG A 53 27.58 7.99 3.13
CA ARG A 53 27.17 7.77 1.73
C ARG A 53 26.88 9.13 1.10
N SER A 54 27.76 9.56 0.20
CA SER A 54 27.63 10.86 -0.51
C SER A 54 27.28 12.04 0.40
N GLY A 55 27.97 12.18 1.54
CA GLY A 55 27.74 13.27 2.50
C GLY A 55 26.66 13.02 3.56
N LEU A 56 25.92 11.91 3.48
CA LEU A 56 24.89 11.53 4.42
C LEU A 56 25.40 10.46 5.41
N HIS A 57 25.21 10.68 6.71
CA HIS A 57 25.41 9.65 7.73
C HIS A 57 24.23 8.68 7.74
N ALA A 58 24.52 7.39 7.72
CA ALA A 58 23.52 6.34 7.73
C ALA A 58 24.00 5.13 8.52
N THR A 59 23.08 4.27 8.94
CA THR A 59 23.40 3.03 9.64
C THR A 59 23.40 1.88 8.62
N LYS A 60 24.51 1.15 8.56
CA LYS A 60 24.64 -0.11 7.82
C LYS A 60 24.44 -1.26 8.81
N VAL A 61 23.58 -2.20 8.46
CA VAL A 61 23.43 -3.48 9.14
C VAL A 61 23.92 -4.57 8.21
N ASP A 62 24.78 -5.45 8.71
CA ASP A 62 25.30 -6.61 7.98
C ASP A 62 24.90 -7.88 8.73
N VAL A 63 24.37 -8.85 7.99
CA VAL A 63 24.16 -10.22 8.45
C VAL A 63 25.32 -11.06 7.97
N ILE A 64 26.12 -11.57 8.92
CA ILE A 64 27.36 -12.32 8.63
C ILE A 64 27.12 -13.77 9.02
N VAL A 65 27.04 -14.65 8.03
CA VAL A 65 26.90 -16.09 8.24
C VAL A 65 28.27 -16.68 8.55
N GLU A 66 28.37 -17.48 9.60
CA GLU A 66 29.61 -18.14 9.96
C GLU A 66 29.89 -19.33 9.00
N PRO A 67 31.11 -19.42 8.43
CA PRO A 67 31.46 -20.56 7.58
C PRO A 67 31.46 -21.85 8.38
N ASP A 68 30.93 -22.94 7.80
CA ASP A 68 31.04 -24.26 8.38
C ASP A 68 32.54 -24.62 8.55
N GLY A 69 32.96 -24.79 9.79
CA GLY A 69 34.30 -24.97 10.35
C GLY A 69 35.44 -25.26 9.37
N GLY A 70 36.33 -24.30 9.19
CA GLY A 70 37.68 -24.49 8.66
C GLY A 70 38.03 -23.70 7.41
N GLY A 71 38.57 -22.48 7.60
CA GLY A 71 39.23 -21.74 6.51
C GLY A 71 39.27 -20.22 6.71
N HIS A 72 40.41 -19.70 7.16
CA HIS A 72 40.66 -18.26 7.21
C HIS A 72 40.84 -17.72 5.78
N GLY A 73 39.86 -16.98 5.29
CA GLY A 73 39.96 -16.26 4.02
C GLY A 73 39.32 -14.89 4.15
N HIS A 74 40.14 -13.83 4.30
CA HIS A 74 39.69 -12.46 4.19
C HIS A 74 39.43 -12.11 2.72
N GLY A 75 38.17 -12.05 2.30
CA GLY A 75 37.77 -11.57 0.99
C GLY A 75 36.46 -10.81 1.08
N HIS A 76 36.52 -9.48 0.98
CA HIS A 76 35.34 -8.64 0.80
C HIS A 76 34.86 -8.73 -0.66
N GLY A 77 34.03 -9.69 -0.96
CA GLY A 77 33.33 -9.81 -2.22
C GLY A 77 32.12 -10.69 -1.99
N HIS A 78 30.93 -10.23 -2.39
CA HIS A 78 29.75 -11.08 -2.45
C HIS A 78 29.96 -12.17 -3.50
N THR A 79 30.67 -13.22 -3.14
CA THR A 79 30.68 -14.45 -3.89
C THR A 79 29.54 -15.29 -3.37
N HIS A 80 28.50 -15.46 -4.18
CA HIS A 80 27.46 -16.45 -3.96
C HIS A 80 28.15 -17.83 -3.88
N ASP A 81 28.17 -18.40 -2.67
CA ASP A 81 28.76 -19.71 -2.43
C ASP A 81 27.88 -20.76 -3.12
N ALA A 82 28.35 -21.33 -4.21
CA ALA A 82 27.63 -22.27 -5.07
C ALA A 82 27.28 -23.63 -4.40
N ALA A 83 27.43 -23.74 -3.07
CA ALA A 83 27.24 -24.97 -2.31
C ALA A 83 26.32 -24.85 -1.08
N ALA A 84 25.66 -23.73 -0.84
CA ALA A 84 24.65 -23.65 0.22
C ALA A 84 23.39 -24.41 -0.20
N PRO A 85 22.78 -25.28 0.65
CA PRO A 85 21.53 -25.92 0.32
C PRO A 85 20.46 -24.83 0.07
N HIS A 86 19.86 -24.85 -1.10
CA HIS A 86 18.76 -23.95 -1.45
C HIS A 86 17.57 -24.27 -0.54
N VAL A 87 17.21 -23.33 0.31
CA VAL A 87 16.07 -23.47 1.24
C VAL A 87 14.80 -23.09 0.48
N GLY A 88 13.83 -24.00 0.47
CA GLY A 88 12.54 -23.78 -0.17
C GLY A 88 11.50 -23.17 0.78
N LEU A 89 10.31 -22.88 0.24
CA LEU A 89 9.20 -22.33 1.03
C LEU A 89 8.86 -23.21 2.23
N ARG A 90 8.79 -24.53 2.04
CA ARG A 90 8.41 -25.48 3.11
C ARG A 90 9.40 -25.45 4.28
N GLU A 91 10.68 -25.39 3.99
CA GLU A 91 11.73 -25.33 4.99
C GLU A 91 11.66 -24.01 5.77
N ILE A 92 11.44 -22.87 5.08
CA ILE A 92 11.29 -21.57 5.74
C ILE A 92 10.04 -21.54 6.64
N LEU A 93 8.92 -22.06 6.17
CA LEU A 93 7.71 -22.15 6.99
C LEU A 93 7.90 -23.06 8.22
N ALA A 94 8.61 -24.17 8.06
CA ALA A 94 8.95 -25.05 9.18
C ALA A 94 9.87 -24.36 10.20
N LEU A 95 10.85 -23.56 9.74
CA LEU A 95 11.70 -22.74 10.61
C LEU A 95 10.91 -21.70 11.39
N LEU A 96 9.98 -21.01 10.73
CA LEU A 96 9.10 -20.04 11.38
C LEU A 96 8.21 -20.71 12.43
N GLU A 97 7.61 -21.85 12.10
CA GLU A 97 6.74 -22.59 13.01
C GLU A 97 7.51 -23.09 14.23
N ALA A 98 8.69 -23.66 14.05
CA ALA A 98 9.56 -24.15 15.12
C ALA A 98 10.16 -23.03 15.99
N SER A 99 10.14 -21.79 15.53
CA SER A 99 10.67 -20.64 16.26
C SER A 99 9.82 -20.27 17.48
N THR A 100 10.39 -19.50 18.42
CA THR A 100 9.68 -18.89 19.53
C THR A 100 9.34 -17.42 19.29
N LEU A 101 9.26 -16.99 18.01
CA LEU A 101 8.83 -15.68 17.60
C LEU A 101 7.35 -15.41 17.97
N ASP A 102 7.01 -14.12 18.09
CA ASP A 102 5.62 -13.72 18.26
C ASP A 102 4.73 -14.25 17.11
N PRO A 103 3.52 -14.75 17.38
CA PRO A 103 2.62 -15.27 16.35
C PRO A 103 2.36 -14.30 15.19
N VAL A 104 2.29 -12.98 15.46
CA VAL A 104 2.09 -11.94 14.44
C VAL A 104 3.32 -11.84 13.53
N VAL A 105 4.52 -11.96 14.09
CA VAL A 105 5.78 -11.98 13.30
C VAL A 105 5.79 -13.20 12.39
N LYS A 106 5.47 -14.38 12.92
CA LYS A 106 5.40 -15.63 12.14
C LYS A 106 4.42 -15.52 10.97
N GLU A 107 3.19 -15.08 11.26
CA GLU A 107 2.13 -14.92 10.25
C GLU A 107 2.53 -13.95 9.14
N ARG A 108 3.03 -12.77 9.50
CA ARG A 108 3.42 -11.75 8.50
C ARG A 108 4.62 -12.20 7.68
N SER A 109 5.62 -12.80 8.30
CA SER A 109 6.79 -13.34 7.60
C SER A 109 6.40 -14.49 6.66
N ALA A 110 5.57 -15.41 7.10
CA ALA A 110 5.06 -16.50 6.28
C ALA A 110 4.31 -15.98 5.05
N ARG A 111 3.47 -14.95 5.20
CA ARG A 111 2.75 -14.31 4.08
C ARG A 111 3.71 -13.72 3.04
N LEU A 112 4.79 -13.08 3.49
CA LEU A 112 5.81 -12.55 2.58
C LEU A 112 6.52 -13.66 1.82
N PHE A 113 6.93 -14.74 2.49
CA PHE A 113 7.58 -15.88 1.84
C PHE A 113 6.64 -16.63 0.89
N HIS A 114 5.36 -16.76 1.20
CA HIS A 114 4.37 -17.30 0.27
C HIS A 114 4.29 -16.47 -1.01
N ARG A 115 4.16 -15.13 -0.87
CA ARG A 115 4.14 -14.22 -2.01
C ARG A 115 5.41 -14.31 -2.86
N LEU A 116 6.57 -14.42 -2.23
CA LEU A 116 7.83 -14.63 -2.94
C LEU A 116 7.84 -15.95 -3.70
N ALA A 117 7.38 -17.03 -3.08
CA ALA A 117 7.30 -18.35 -3.72
C ALA A 117 6.30 -18.37 -4.89
N GLU A 118 5.19 -17.65 -4.81
CA GLU A 118 4.27 -17.46 -5.93
C GLU A 118 4.97 -16.77 -7.13
N VAL A 119 5.76 -15.73 -6.83
CA VAL A 119 6.53 -15.00 -7.85
C VAL A 119 7.59 -15.89 -8.50
N GLU A 120 8.41 -16.56 -7.71
CA GLU A 120 9.46 -17.45 -8.20
C GLU A 120 8.86 -18.67 -8.92
N GLY A 121 7.80 -19.26 -8.37
CA GLY A 121 7.08 -20.37 -8.99
C GLY A 121 6.53 -20.03 -10.37
N ALA A 122 5.94 -18.83 -10.50
CA ALA A 122 5.44 -18.33 -11.78
C ALA A 122 6.56 -18.08 -12.81
N MET A 123 7.79 -17.81 -12.37
CA MET A 123 8.95 -17.63 -13.26
C MET A 123 9.51 -18.98 -13.74
N HIS A 124 9.50 -19.99 -12.87
CA HIS A 124 10.06 -21.31 -13.16
C HIS A 124 9.02 -22.33 -13.64
N GLY A 125 7.74 -21.96 -13.70
CA GLY A 125 6.65 -22.89 -14.05
C GLY A 125 6.41 -23.97 -12.99
N LEU A 126 6.70 -23.67 -11.72
CA LEU A 126 6.57 -24.56 -10.59
C LEU A 126 5.47 -24.11 -9.63
N PRO A 127 4.79 -25.05 -8.93
CA PRO A 127 3.95 -24.71 -7.80
C PRO A 127 4.78 -24.04 -6.69
N PRO A 128 4.22 -23.08 -5.92
CA PRO A 128 4.96 -22.38 -4.86
C PRO A 128 5.63 -23.30 -3.84
N GLU A 129 5.02 -24.44 -3.54
CA GLU A 129 5.52 -25.43 -2.57
C GLU A 129 6.77 -26.20 -3.07
N GLN A 130 7.08 -26.13 -4.36
CA GLN A 130 8.23 -26.77 -4.99
C GLN A 130 9.35 -25.78 -5.33
N VAL A 131 9.15 -24.50 -4.99
CA VAL A 131 10.14 -23.45 -5.24
C VAL A 131 11.31 -23.62 -4.29
N HIS A 132 12.51 -23.59 -4.84
CA HIS A 132 13.76 -23.38 -4.11
C HIS A 132 14.25 -21.98 -4.41
N PHE A 133 14.41 -21.17 -3.38
CA PHE A 133 14.85 -19.78 -3.54
C PHE A 133 16.33 -19.75 -3.87
N HIS A 134 16.70 -19.19 -5.02
CA HIS A 134 18.08 -19.11 -5.48
C HIS A 134 18.84 -17.92 -4.87
N GLU A 135 18.15 -16.85 -4.54
CA GLU A 135 18.74 -15.62 -4.00
C GLU A 135 18.22 -15.26 -2.60
N VAL A 136 16.94 -15.55 -2.32
CA VAL A 136 16.30 -15.18 -1.05
C VAL A 136 16.22 -16.35 -0.05
N GLY A 137 16.69 -17.54 -0.40
CA GLY A 137 16.78 -18.71 0.48
C GLY A 137 18.02 -18.73 1.37
N ALA A 138 18.94 -17.79 1.19
CA ALA A 138 20.11 -17.65 2.04
C ALA A 138 19.73 -17.09 3.42
N VAL A 139 20.53 -17.42 4.44
CA VAL A 139 20.27 -17.01 5.83
C VAL A 139 20.12 -15.52 5.99
N ASP A 140 20.95 -14.73 5.31
CA ASP A 140 20.90 -13.27 5.32
C ASP A 140 19.54 -12.73 4.85
N SER A 141 19.03 -13.28 3.76
CA SER A 141 17.72 -12.86 3.23
C SER A 141 16.55 -13.25 4.14
N ILE A 142 16.61 -14.43 4.78
CA ILE A 142 15.59 -14.83 5.77
C ILE A 142 15.64 -13.89 6.97
N VAL A 143 16.83 -13.56 7.44
CA VAL A 143 17.04 -12.61 8.56
C VAL A 143 16.56 -11.22 8.18
N ASP A 144 16.83 -10.75 6.96
CA ASP A 144 16.39 -9.46 6.45
C ASP A 144 14.85 -9.36 6.41
N VAL A 145 14.18 -10.40 5.90
CA VAL A 145 12.70 -10.39 5.81
C VAL A 145 12.08 -10.45 7.21
N VAL A 146 12.49 -11.38 8.05
CA VAL A 146 11.92 -11.52 9.40
C VAL A 146 12.29 -10.34 10.27
N GLY A 147 13.53 -9.87 10.21
CA GLY A 147 14.00 -8.68 10.93
C GLY A 147 13.29 -7.41 10.48
N GLY A 148 13.01 -7.28 9.18
CA GLY A 148 12.18 -6.21 8.63
C GLY A 148 10.77 -6.21 9.23
N VAL A 149 10.13 -7.38 9.31
CA VAL A 149 8.80 -7.53 9.95
C VAL A 149 8.87 -7.17 11.44
N VAL A 150 9.85 -7.68 12.18
CA VAL A 150 10.06 -7.35 13.61
C VAL A 150 10.20 -5.84 13.80
N GLY A 151 11.08 -5.20 13.03
CA GLY A 151 11.34 -3.77 13.17
C GLY A 151 10.17 -2.89 12.75
N LEU A 152 9.43 -3.25 11.69
CA LEU A 152 8.22 -2.51 11.29
C LEU A 152 7.11 -2.64 12.33
N LEU A 153 6.97 -3.80 12.98
CA LEU A 153 6.05 -3.98 14.10
C LEU A 153 6.48 -3.17 15.34
N TRP A 154 7.79 -3.09 15.61
CA TRP A 154 8.34 -2.28 16.70
C TRP A 154 7.97 -0.80 16.58
N LEU A 155 7.87 -0.26 15.36
CA LEU A 155 7.45 1.12 15.11
C LEU A 155 6.01 1.41 15.56
N ARG A 156 5.16 0.39 15.75
CA ARG A 156 3.75 0.51 16.16
C ARG A 156 2.98 1.49 15.28
N ALA A 157 3.21 1.42 13.97
CA ALA A 157 2.57 2.29 13.01
C ALA A 157 1.15 1.80 12.66
N ASP A 158 0.22 2.76 12.50
CA ASP A 158 -1.15 2.50 12.05
C ASP A 158 -1.22 2.36 10.53
N GLY A 159 -0.25 2.95 9.80
CA GLY A 159 -0.22 2.92 8.34
C GLY A 159 1.20 3.03 7.77
N PHE A 160 1.33 2.53 6.54
CA PHE A 160 2.57 2.55 5.77
C PHE A 160 2.30 3.11 4.37
N ALA A 161 3.09 4.10 3.98
CA ALA A 161 3.07 4.67 2.64
C ALA A 161 4.49 4.63 2.04
N ALA A 162 4.61 4.67 0.72
CA ALA A 162 5.90 4.71 0.05
C ALA A 162 5.93 5.73 -1.09
N SER A 163 7.11 6.23 -1.41
CA SER A 163 7.34 6.91 -2.68
C SER A 163 7.14 5.94 -3.86
N PRO A 164 7.00 6.42 -5.10
CA PRO A 164 7.26 5.55 -6.25
C PRO A 164 8.61 4.87 -6.09
N LEU A 165 8.70 3.57 -6.46
CA LEU A 165 9.90 2.78 -6.21
C LEU A 165 10.92 2.97 -7.34
N ASN A 166 12.13 3.35 -6.97
CA ASN A 166 13.23 3.43 -7.93
C ASN A 166 13.89 2.06 -8.09
N VAL A 167 13.68 1.43 -9.22
CA VAL A 167 14.24 0.11 -9.52
C VAL A 167 15.69 0.16 -10.02
N GLY A 168 16.17 1.34 -10.48
CA GLY A 168 17.46 1.49 -11.14
C GLY A 168 17.36 1.28 -12.64
N THR A 169 18.52 1.12 -13.31
CA THR A 169 18.62 0.90 -14.76
C THR A 169 19.80 -0.01 -15.11
N GLY A 170 19.88 -0.46 -16.36
CA GLY A 170 20.97 -1.32 -16.83
C GLY A 170 20.71 -2.79 -16.63
N THR A 171 21.70 -3.53 -16.19
CA THR A 171 21.64 -4.99 -16.02
C THR A 171 22.16 -5.43 -14.65
N VAL A 172 21.68 -6.60 -14.20
CA VAL A 172 22.15 -7.30 -13.00
C VAL A 172 22.55 -8.72 -13.38
N THR A 173 23.67 -9.17 -12.86
CA THR A 173 24.14 -10.57 -13.03
C THR A 173 23.75 -11.38 -11.81
N MET A 174 23.05 -12.47 -12.04
CA MET A 174 22.47 -13.37 -11.07
C MET A 174 22.91 -14.81 -11.38
N SER A 175 22.54 -15.80 -10.54
CA SER A 175 22.87 -17.22 -10.75
C SER A 175 22.44 -17.78 -12.11
N HIS A 176 21.35 -17.27 -12.68
CA HIS A 176 20.78 -17.70 -13.96
C HIS A 176 21.24 -16.86 -15.17
N GLY A 177 22.17 -15.92 -14.98
CA GLY A 177 22.69 -15.07 -16.05
C GLY A 177 22.52 -13.58 -15.83
N THR A 178 22.66 -12.81 -16.89
CA THR A 178 22.51 -11.34 -16.85
C THR A 178 21.13 -10.93 -17.33
N PHE A 179 20.42 -10.19 -16.49
CA PHE A 179 19.04 -9.74 -16.72
C PHE A 179 18.96 -8.20 -16.75
N PRO A 180 17.99 -7.62 -17.46
CA PRO A 180 17.70 -6.19 -17.34
C PRO A 180 17.17 -5.86 -15.94
N VAL A 181 17.43 -4.64 -15.48
CA VAL A 181 16.86 -4.08 -14.25
C VAL A 181 15.47 -3.48 -14.56
N PRO A 182 14.42 -3.79 -13.75
CA PRO A 182 14.45 -4.64 -12.55
C PRO A 182 14.62 -6.13 -12.84
N ALA A 183 15.27 -6.85 -11.94
CA ALA A 183 15.40 -8.31 -12.01
C ALA A 183 14.02 -8.99 -12.08
N PRO A 184 13.89 -10.18 -12.69
CA PRO A 184 12.59 -10.80 -12.95
C PRO A 184 11.68 -10.94 -11.72
N ALA A 185 12.22 -11.34 -10.56
CA ALA A 185 11.47 -11.44 -9.31
C ALA A 185 10.99 -10.05 -8.83
N THR A 186 11.89 -9.06 -8.83
CA THR A 186 11.57 -7.68 -8.48
C THR A 186 10.48 -7.12 -9.39
N ALA A 187 10.57 -7.34 -10.73
CA ALA A 187 9.58 -6.88 -11.69
C ALA A 187 8.16 -7.41 -11.38
N ARG A 188 8.04 -8.66 -10.94
CA ARG A 188 6.76 -9.26 -10.54
C ARG A 188 6.27 -8.76 -9.18
N LEU A 189 7.17 -8.58 -8.22
CA LEU A 189 6.81 -8.08 -6.89
C LEU A 189 6.26 -6.66 -6.92
N VAL A 190 6.66 -5.84 -7.91
CA VAL A 190 6.19 -4.45 -8.05
C VAL A 190 5.01 -4.29 -9.02
N GLN A 191 4.39 -5.38 -9.47
CA GLN A 191 3.19 -5.26 -10.31
C GLN A 191 2.06 -4.51 -9.58
N GLY A 192 1.47 -3.52 -10.28
CA GLY A 192 0.45 -2.64 -9.69
C GLY A 192 0.98 -1.52 -8.80
N VAL A 193 2.30 -1.39 -8.65
CA VAL A 193 2.95 -0.36 -7.84
C VAL A 193 3.64 0.66 -8.76
N PRO A 194 3.57 1.99 -8.46
CA PRO A 194 4.28 2.99 -9.24
C PRO A 194 5.80 2.79 -9.14
N VAL A 195 6.45 2.59 -10.28
CA VAL A 195 7.90 2.40 -10.38
C VAL A 195 8.52 3.34 -11.40
N TYR A 196 9.81 3.63 -11.25
CA TYR A 196 10.60 4.34 -12.24
C TYR A 196 12.06 3.86 -12.22
N GLY A 197 12.78 4.07 -13.31
CA GLY A 197 14.19 3.73 -13.42
C GLY A 197 15.06 4.99 -13.41
N ALA A 198 15.91 5.16 -12.39
CA ALA A 198 16.91 6.23 -12.35
C ALA A 198 18.17 5.76 -11.62
N GLY A 199 19.34 5.97 -12.26
CA GLY A 199 20.65 5.55 -11.77
C GLY A 199 21.02 4.13 -12.19
N GLU A 200 22.32 3.87 -12.28
CA GLU A 200 22.88 2.64 -12.79
C GLU A 200 22.82 1.49 -11.78
N GLY A 201 22.55 0.29 -12.30
CA GLY A 201 22.46 -0.96 -11.55
C GLY A 201 21.11 -1.17 -10.89
N GLU A 202 20.95 -2.33 -10.25
CA GLU A 202 19.78 -2.68 -9.44
C GLU A 202 19.82 -1.88 -8.13
N LEU A 203 18.76 -1.14 -7.89
CA LEU A 203 18.59 -0.32 -6.68
C LEU A 203 17.50 -0.88 -5.76
N LEU A 204 16.53 -1.57 -6.32
CA LEU A 204 15.47 -2.27 -5.58
C LEU A 204 15.71 -3.77 -5.69
N THR A 205 16.13 -4.38 -4.59
CA THR A 205 16.35 -5.83 -4.53
C THR A 205 15.02 -6.58 -4.34
N PRO A 206 14.95 -7.90 -4.61
CA PRO A 206 13.76 -8.70 -4.33
C PRO A 206 13.30 -8.60 -2.87
N THR A 207 14.22 -8.66 -1.88
CA THR A 207 13.91 -8.51 -0.45
C THR A 207 13.37 -7.13 -0.12
N GLY A 208 13.97 -6.07 -0.68
CA GLY A 208 13.49 -4.69 -0.52
C GLY A 208 12.10 -4.49 -1.13
N ALA A 209 11.88 -4.98 -2.35
CA ALA A 209 10.58 -4.95 -3.01
C ALA A 209 9.52 -5.69 -2.19
N LEU A 210 9.83 -6.90 -1.72
CA LEU A 210 8.94 -7.72 -0.91
C LEU A 210 8.51 -7.01 0.38
N LEU A 211 9.47 -6.44 1.11
CA LEU A 211 9.22 -5.74 2.38
C LEU A 211 8.41 -4.46 2.18
N VAL A 212 8.78 -3.62 1.22
CA VAL A 212 8.06 -2.37 0.97
C VAL A 212 6.66 -2.64 0.45
N THR A 213 6.50 -3.48 -0.58
CA THR A 213 5.18 -3.75 -1.18
C THR A 213 4.30 -4.66 -0.33
N GLY A 214 4.87 -5.36 0.64
CA GLY A 214 4.14 -6.16 1.62
C GLY A 214 3.54 -5.34 2.78
N HIS A 215 3.99 -4.10 2.97
CA HIS A 215 3.53 -3.23 4.06
C HIS A 215 2.88 -1.94 3.56
N ALA A 216 3.44 -1.27 2.54
CA ALA A 216 2.87 -0.03 2.02
C ALA A 216 1.51 -0.26 1.35
N THR A 217 0.51 0.51 1.78
CA THR A 217 -0.86 0.48 1.25
C THR A 217 -1.14 1.64 0.30
N SER A 218 -0.28 2.66 0.27
CA SER A 218 -0.38 3.80 -0.62
C SER A 218 0.99 4.23 -1.15
N TYR A 219 1.00 4.77 -2.37
CA TYR A 219 2.21 5.18 -3.07
C TYR A 219 2.06 6.58 -3.64
N GLY A 220 3.08 7.42 -3.47
CA GLY A 220 3.04 8.80 -3.98
C GLY A 220 4.09 9.70 -3.32
N PRO A 221 3.96 11.02 -3.48
CA PRO A 221 4.80 11.97 -2.77
C PRO A 221 4.61 11.85 -1.26
N LEU A 222 5.55 12.43 -0.50
CA LEU A 222 5.45 12.49 0.96
C LEU A 222 4.07 13.04 1.37
N PRO A 223 3.25 12.29 2.12
CA PRO A 223 1.93 12.76 2.54
C PRO A 223 2.05 13.91 3.54
N LEU A 224 0.95 14.65 3.73
CA LEU A 224 0.90 15.67 4.77
C LEU A 224 0.85 14.99 6.15
N PHE A 225 1.93 15.05 6.91
CA PHE A 225 2.02 14.58 8.29
C PHE A 225 3.16 15.33 8.99
N ARG A 226 3.29 15.17 10.30
CA ARG A 226 4.35 15.78 11.11
C ARG A 226 5.44 14.75 11.34
N PRO A 227 6.60 14.85 10.65
CA PRO A 227 7.74 13.97 10.93
C PRO A 227 8.24 14.13 12.37
N GLU A 228 8.39 13.02 13.08
CA GLU A 228 8.94 12.95 14.44
C GLU A 228 10.35 12.37 14.44
N ALA A 229 10.59 11.39 13.58
CA ALA A 229 11.87 10.71 13.47
C ALA A 229 12.19 10.33 12.03
N ILE A 230 13.47 10.30 11.69
CA ILE A 230 13.98 9.91 10.38
C ILE A 230 15.12 8.92 10.57
N GLY A 231 15.03 7.77 9.93
CA GLY A 231 16.08 6.75 9.89
C GLY A 231 16.68 6.59 8.50
N HIS A 232 17.99 6.44 8.44
CA HIS A 232 18.75 6.27 7.21
C HIS A 232 19.47 4.93 7.23
N GLY A 233 19.06 4.00 6.37
CA GLY A 233 19.68 2.70 6.23
C GLY A 233 20.53 2.62 4.99
N ALA A 234 21.82 2.33 5.16
CA ALA A 234 22.78 2.29 4.07
C ALA A 234 22.86 0.92 3.41
N GLY A 235 22.88 0.90 2.08
CA GLY A 235 23.25 -0.28 1.30
C GLY A 235 24.77 -0.48 1.24
N SER A 236 25.16 -1.63 0.66
CA SER A 236 26.57 -2.04 0.59
C SER A 236 27.37 -1.22 -0.44
N ARG A 237 26.74 -0.77 -1.53
CA ARG A 237 27.40 0.01 -2.58
C ARG A 237 27.63 1.45 -2.12
N ASP A 238 28.76 2.03 -2.49
CA ASP A 238 29.04 3.46 -2.35
C ASP A 238 29.26 4.07 -3.75
N THR A 239 28.28 4.86 -4.18
CA THR A 239 28.28 5.49 -5.50
C THR A 239 28.51 6.98 -5.34
N PRO A 240 29.60 7.56 -5.87
CA PRO A 240 29.85 8.99 -5.79
C PRO A 240 28.68 9.83 -6.33
N GLY A 241 28.29 10.84 -5.55
CA GLY A 241 27.22 11.77 -5.93
C GLY A 241 25.79 11.22 -5.75
N ARG A 242 25.63 9.96 -5.33
CA ARG A 242 24.33 9.36 -5.06
C ARG A 242 24.34 8.56 -3.76
N PRO A 243 23.62 8.97 -2.73
CA PRO A 243 23.56 8.22 -1.48
C PRO A 243 22.77 6.93 -1.68
N ASN A 244 23.43 5.77 -1.53
CA ASN A 244 22.77 4.48 -1.50
C ASN A 244 22.14 4.25 -0.13
N VAL A 245 21.01 4.90 0.10
CA VAL A 245 20.33 4.97 1.41
C VAL A 245 18.81 4.89 1.22
N LEU A 246 18.18 3.99 1.95
CA LEU A 246 16.73 4.00 2.21
C LEU A 246 16.45 4.94 3.37
N ARG A 247 15.48 5.83 3.23
CA ARG A 247 15.02 6.72 4.28
C ARG A 247 13.63 6.29 4.77
N LEU A 248 13.51 6.07 6.07
CA LEU A 248 12.22 5.91 6.73
C LEU A 248 11.87 7.20 7.46
N ILE A 249 10.69 7.72 7.26
CA ILE A 249 10.17 8.90 7.94
C ILE A 249 8.98 8.45 8.77
N VAL A 250 9.07 8.63 10.08
CA VAL A 250 8.02 8.26 11.05
C VAL A 250 7.44 9.53 11.63
N GLY A 251 6.12 9.59 11.76
CA GLY A 251 5.48 10.76 12.34
C GLY A 251 3.99 10.57 12.52
N GLU A 252 3.34 11.61 13.00
CA GLU A 252 1.91 11.65 13.18
C GLU A 252 1.24 12.27 11.95
N ALA A 253 0.34 11.54 11.35
CA ALA A 253 -0.67 12.13 10.47
C ALA A 253 -1.72 12.76 11.39
N ASP A 254 -1.90 14.07 11.30
CA ASP A 254 -3.11 14.68 11.86
C ASP A 254 -4.26 13.89 11.27
N GLY A 255 -5.03 13.17 12.12
CA GLY A 255 -6.03 12.21 11.65
C GLY A 255 -6.73 12.72 10.41
N ALA A 256 -6.10 12.51 9.29
CA ALA A 256 -6.64 12.82 8.01
C ALA A 256 -7.87 11.93 7.92
N ALA A 257 -9.03 12.53 8.05
CA ALA A 257 -10.17 11.98 7.36
C ALA A 257 -9.62 11.56 6.01
N GLU A 258 -9.72 10.29 5.66
CA GLU A 258 -9.15 9.76 4.42
C GLU A 258 -9.37 10.79 3.32
N SER A 259 -8.30 11.48 2.90
CA SER A 259 -8.41 12.36 1.76
C SER A 259 -8.49 11.44 0.56
N GLU A 260 -9.69 11.19 0.13
CA GLU A 260 -9.96 10.41 -1.05
C GLU A 260 -9.70 11.32 -2.26
N ARG A 261 -8.89 10.85 -3.20
CA ARG A 261 -8.81 11.49 -4.51
C ARG A 261 -10.05 11.16 -5.31
N VAL A 262 -10.71 12.20 -5.79
CA VAL A 262 -11.86 12.06 -6.65
C VAL A 262 -11.55 12.68 -8.02
N LEU A 263 -11.82 11.92 -9.07
CA LEU A 263 -11.78 12.40 -10.43
C LEU A 263 -13.05 13.20 -10.69
N VAL A 264 -12.89 14.41 -11.23
CA VAL A 264 -13.97 15.25 -11.74
C VAL A 264 -13.87 15.27 -13.26
N LEU A 265 -14.92 14.79 -13.93
CA LEU A 265 -15.08 14.88 -15.39
C LEU A 265 -16.16 15.91 -15.68
N GLU A 266 -15.89 16.80 -16.63
CA GLU A 266 -16.84 17.82 -17.05
C GLU A 266 -16.93 17.92 -18.56
N THR A 267 -18.15 18.07 -19.05
CA THR A 267 -18.40 18.38 -20.45
C THR A 267 -19.67 19.21 -20.61
N GLU A 268 -19.73 20.05 -21.62
CA GLU A 268 -20.88 20.89 -21.96
C GLU A 268 -21.51 20.42 -23.26
N VAL A 269 -22.84 20.30 -23.25
CA VAL A 269 -23.62 19.90 -24.42
C VAL A 269 -24.80 20.86 -24.65
N ASP A 270 -25.06 21.25 -25.90
CA ASP A 270 -26.16 22.13 -26.30
C ASP A 270 -27.12 21.48 -27.33
N ASP A 271 -26.86 20.21 -27.68
CA ASP A 271 -27.58 19.45 -28.70
C ASP A 271 -27.88 18.00 -28.31
N THR A 272 -27.63 17.61 -27.07
CA THR A 272 -28.02 16.30 -26.54
C THR A 272 -29.48 16.35 -26.05
N PRO A 273 -30.37 15.44 -26.53
CA PRO A 273 -31.75 15.40 -26.05
C PRO A 273 -31.86 15.16 -24.54
N PRO A 274 -32.74 15.92 -23.82
CA PRO A 274 -32.88 15.77 -22.36
C PRO A 274 -33.21 14.35 -21.88
N GLN A 275 -33.92 13.55 -22.71
CA GLN A 275 -34.23 12.15 -22.38
C GLN A 275 -32.97 11.30 -22.26
N ILE A 276 -31.94 11.57 -23.06
CA ILE A 276 -30.65 10.85 -23.01
C ILE A 276 -29.92 11.20 -21.71
N LEU A 277 -29.99 12.47 -21.29
CA LEU A 277 -29.38 12.90 -20.03
C LEU A 277 -29.97 12.16 -18.82
N GLY A 278 -31.27 11.81 -18.84
CA GLY A 278 -31.90 11.01 -17.81
C GLY A 278 -31.29 9.59 -17.70
N VAL A 279 -31.05 8.96 -18.84
CA VAL A 279 -30.46 7.60 -18.89
C VAL A 279 -28.96 7.63 -18.53
N LEU A 280 -28.28 8.72 -18.90
CA LEU A 280 -26.84 8.87 -18.67
C LEU A 280 -26.45 8.78 -17.19
N VAL A 281 -27.26 9.37 -16.28
CA VAL A 281 -27.02 9.29 -14.82
C VAL A 281 -26.94 7.85 -14.34
N ASP A 282 -27.94 7.03 -14.71
CA ASP A 282 -28.00 5.63 -14.24
C ASP A 282 -26.83 4.80 -14.79
N ARG A 283 -26.43 5.05 -16.04
CA ARG A 283 -25.27 4.37 -16.65
C ARG A 283 -23.96 4.74 -15.99
N LEU A 284 -23.73 6.01 -15.74
CA LEU A 284 -22.51 6.49 -15.06
C LEU A 284 -22.42 5.98 -13.62
N LEU A 285 -23.53 6.03 -12.87
CA LEU A 285 -23.57 5.47 -11.51
C LEU A 285 -23.35 3.95 -11.54
N GLY A 286 -23.96 3.25 -12.48
CA GLY A 286 -23.76 1.81 -12.69
C GLY A 286 -22.31 1.42 -13.06
N ALA A 287 -21.56 2.33 -13.72
CA ALA A 287 -20.15 2.16 -14.05
C ALA A 287 -19.20 2.54 -12.89
N GLY A 288 -19.76 2.98 -11.76
CA GLY A 288 -19.00 3.29 -10.55
C GLY A 288 -18.68 4.77 -10.37
N ALA A 289 -19.43 5.68 -11.00
CA ALA A 289 -19.41 7.09 -10.62
C ALA A 289 -19.90 7.24 -9.16
N LEU A 290 -19.30 8.17 -8.43
CA LEU A 290 -19.68 8.50 -7.06
C LEU A 290 -20.86 9.46 -7.02
N ASP A 291 -20.94 10.33 -8.02
CA ASP A 291 -22.02 11.30 -8.19
C ASP A 291 -22.08 11.80 -9.63
N VAL A 292 -23.28 12.19 -10.10
CA VAL A 292 -23.51 12.76 -11.42
C VAL A 292 -24.55 13.87 -11.27
N TYR A 293 -24.23 15.06 -11.73
CA TYR A 293 -25.17 16.17 -11.68
C TYR A 293 -25.07 17.08 -12.89
N TYR A 294 -26.12 17.86 -13.12
CA TYR A 294 -26.26 18.75 -14.25
C TYR A 294 -26.37 20.21 -13.78
N THR A 295 -25.64 21.09 -14.46
CA THR A 295 -25.76 22.55 -14.26
C THR A 295 -26.20 23.21 -15.57
N PRO A 296 -27.32 23.94 -15.59
CA PRO A 296 -27.71 24.75 -16.76
C PRO A 296 -26.65 25.81 -17.06
N VAL A 297 -26.27 25.93 -18.32
CA VAL A 297 -25.26 26.88 -18.78
C VAL A 297 -25.75 27.62 -20.04
N GLN A 298 -25.22 28.83 -20.24
CA GLN A 298 -25.40 29.57 -21.50
C GLN A 298 -24.12 29.39 -22.33
N MET A 299 -24.24 28.74 -23.48
CA MET A 299 -23.12 28.45 -24.36
C MET A 299 -22.99 29.56 -25.47
N LYS A 300 -21.91 29.42 -26.26
CA LYS A 300 -21.67 30.32 -27.42
C LYS A 300 -22.88 30.39 -28.35
N LYS A 301 -23.03 31.52 -29.07
CA LYS A 301 -24.17 31.82 -29.93
C LYS A 301 -25.51 31.89 -29.19
N GLY A 302 -25.52 32.13 -27.88
CA GLY A 302 -26.73 32.28 -27.09
C GLY A 302 -27.54 30.99 -26.92
N ARG A 303 -26.91 29.82 -27.05
CA ARG A 303 -27.61 28.55 -26.90
C ARG A 303 -27.67 28.09 -25.44
N PRO A 304 -28.85 27.71 -24.94
CA PRO A 304 -28.91 27.01 -23.66
C PRO A 304 -28.23 25.66 -23.78
N GLY A 305 -27.48 25.26 -22.75
CA GLY A 305 -26.80 23.98 -22.70
C GLY A 305 -26.77 23.44 -21.27
N VAL A 306 -26.14 22.30 -21.12
CA VAL A 306 -25.98 21.61 -19.83
C VAL A 306 -24.52 21.29 -19.63
N LEU A 307 -23.96 21.70 -18.49
CA LEU A 307 -22.71 21.19 -17.98
C LEU A 307 -23.00 19.87 -17.24
N ILE A 308 -22.42 18.81 -17.73
CA ILE A 308 -22.43 17.49 -17.11
C ILE A 308 -21.20 17.38 -16.23
N THR A 309 -21.38 17.14 -14.93
CA THR A 309 -20.28 16.88 -14.00
C THR A 309 -20.41 15.48 -13.43
N VAL A 310 -19.34 14.70 -13.53
CA VAL A 310 -19.24 13.33 -13.04
C VAL A 310 -18.12 13.27 -12.01
N LEU A 311 -18.42 12.79 -10.81
CA LEU A 311 -17.44 12.48 -9.79
C LEU A 311 -17.20 10.97 -9.77
N GLY A 312 -15.95 10.54 -9.76
CA GLY A 312 -15.63 9.11 -9.75
C GLY A 312 -14.26 8.81 -9.16
N PRO A 313 -13.99 7.55 -8.83
CA PRO A 313 -12.63 7.12 -8.48
C PRO A 313 -11.70 7.28 -9.70
N PRO A 314 -10.44 7.74 -9.54
CA PRO A 314 -9.49 7.86 -10.64
C PRO A 314 -9.31 6.57 -11.47
N ALA A 315 -9.43 5.41 -10.82
CA ALA A 315 -9.35 4.10 -11.46
C ALA A 315 -10.50 3.79 -12.45
N ARG A 316 -11.62 4.54 -12.37
CA ARG A 316 -12.78 4.38 -13.26
C ARG A 316 -12.79 5.36 -14.44
N ARG A 317 -11.75 6.17 -14.59
CA ARG A 317 -11.66 7.23 -15.59
C ARG A 317 -12.08 6.77 -17.00
N GLU A 318 -11.44 5.76 -17.53
CA GLU A 318 -11.64 5.30 -18.91
C GLU A 318 -13.08 4.83 -19.16
N ALA A 319 -13.65 4.09 -18.22
CA ALA A 319 -15.03 3.61 -18.33
C ALA A 319 -16.05 4.75 -18.28
N LEU A 320 -15.80 5.78 -17.45
CA LEU A 320 -16.70 6.95 -17.34
C LEU A 320 -16.57 7.87 -18.56
N GLU A 321 -15.36 8.11 -19.07
CA GLU A 321 -15.12 8.88 -20.30
C GLU A 321 -15.79 8.19 -21.51
N GLU A 322 -15.69 6.87 -21.65
CA GLU A 322 -16.32 6.11 -22.72
C GLU A 322 -17.85 6.26 -22.73
N ILE A 323 -18.48 6.24 -21.58
CA ILE A 323 -19.93 6.45 -21.47
C ILE A 323 -20.30 7.88 -21.88
N LEU A 324 -19.52 8.89 -21.45
CA LEU A 324 -19.77 10.29 -21.86
C LEU A 324 -19.67 10.44 -23.39
N PHE A 325 -18.66 9.87 -24.02
CA PHE A 325 -18.48 9.94 -25.47
C PHE A 325 -19.54 9.14 -26.25
N SER A 326 -19.94 7.99 -25.74
CA SER A 326 -20.90 7.12 -26.45
C SER A 326 -22.35 7.59 -26.30
N GLU A 327 -22.71 8.24 -25.18
CA GLU A 327 -24.10 8.60 -24.89
C GLU A 327 -24.44 10.08 -25.14
N THR A 328 -23.44 10.92 -25.36
CA THR A 328 -23.65 12.35 -25.57
C THR A 328 -23.06 12.81 -26.91
N THR A 329 -23.34 14.05 -27.29
CA THR A 329 -22.77 14.67 -28.49
C THR A 329 -21.42 15.34 -28.23
N THR A 330 -20.86 15.18 -27.04
CA THR A 330 -19.61 15.85 -26.66
C THR A 330 -18.42 15.39 -27.51
N LEU A 331 -17.53 16.33 -27.83
CA LEU A 331 -16.27 16.07 -28.54
C LEU A 331 -15.06 16.09 -27.61
N GLY A 332 -15.26 16.40 -26.33
CA GLY A 332 -14.18 16.49 -25.36
C GLY A 332 -14.64 16.56 -23.92
N VAL A 333 -13.89 15.92 -23.05
CA VAL A 333 -14.14 15.89 -21.61
C VAL A 333 -12.95 16.51 -20.90
N ARG A 334 -13.23 17.51 -20.05
CA ARG A 334 -12.24 18.09 -19.12
C ARG A 334 -12.14 17.21 -17.91
N ARG A 335 -10.93 17.13 -17.32
CA ARG A 335 -10.70 16.34 -16.11
C ARG A 335 -9.82 17.06 -15.14
N GLN A 336 -10.12 16.85 -13.85
CA GLN A 336 -9.30 17.27 -12.71
C GLN A 336 -9.37 16.21 -11.63
N GLU A 337 -8.31 16.07 -10.83
CA GLU A 337 -8.34 15.32 -9.61
C GLU A 337 -8.43 16.27 -8.43
N TRP A 338 -9.39 16.04 -7.55
CA TRP A 338 -9.59 16.80 -6.33
C TRP A 338 -9.36 15.91 -5.12
N GLU A 339 -8.89 16.53 -4.06
CA GLU A 339 -8.88 15.90 -2.74
C GLU A 339 -10.19 16.22 -2.04
N ARG A 340 -10.87 15.21 -1.51
CA ARG A 340 -12.03 15.40 -0.66
C ARG A 340 -11.84 14.68 0.68
N THR A 341 -12.28 15.33 1.74
CA THR A 341 -12.37 14.74 3.06
C THR A 341 -13.71 14.02 3.20
N VAL A 342 -13.69 12.75 3.55
CA VAL A 342 -14.89 11.94 3.82
C VAL A 342 -14.96 11.56 5.29
N LEU A 343 -16.18 11.41 5.82
CA LEU A 343 -16.40 10.82 7.13
C LEU A 343 -16.33 9.30 7.02
N GLU A 344 -15.80 8.64 8.03
CA GLU A 344 -15.99 7.20 8.22
C GLU A 344 -17.48 6.88 8.19
N ARG A 345 -17.91 5.89 7.40
CA ARG A 345 -19.31 5.56 7.19
C ARG A 345 -19.62 4.19 7.77
N GLU A 346 -20.67 4.15 8.58
CA GLU A 346 -21.20 2.93 9.18
C GLU A 346 -22.70 2.86 8.90
N SER A 347 -23.21 1.67 8.56
CA SER A 347 -24.64 1.43 8.40
C SER A 347 -25.14 0.63 9.59
N VAL A 348 -25.95 1.25 10.43
CA VAL A 348 -26.43 0.68 11.71
C VAL A 348 -27.91 0.37 11.61
N PRO A 349 -28.35 -0.90 11.76
CA PRO A 349 -29.76 -1.23 11.77
C PRO A 349 -30.41 -0.76 13.08
N VAL A 350 -31.57 -0.13 12.96
CA VAL A 350 -32.44 0.26 14.08
C VAL A 350 -33.84 -0.33 13.91
N VAL A 351 -34.41 -0.80 15.00
CA VAL A 351 -35.79 -1.34 15.02
C VAL A 351 -36.77 -0.21 15.34
N THR A 352 -37.74 -0.02 14.48
CA THR A 352 -38.85 0.94 14.67
C THR A 352 -40.16 0.21 14.90
N ALA A 353 -41.19 0.95 15.25
CA ALA A 353 -42.57 0.39 15.35
C ALA A 353 -43.09 -0.14 14.00
N TYR A 354 -42.49 0.24 12.89
CA TYR A 354 -42.88 -0.13 11.53
C TYR A 354 -42.02 -1.25 10.92
N GLY A 355 -40.82 -1.49 11.47
CA GLY A 355 -39.85 -2.45 10.99
C GLY A 355 -38.42 -1.96 11.12
N GLU A 356 -37.46 -2.76 10.65
CA GLU A 356 -36.04 -2.43 10.67
C GLU A 356 -35.65 -1.48 9.52
N VAL A 357 -34.91 -0.44 9.89
CA VAL A 357 -34.35 0.59 8.98
C VAL A 357 -32.87 0.77 9.29
N ARG A 358 -32.04 0.80 8.27
CA ARG A 358 -30.61 1.14 8.42
C ARG A 358 -30.44 2.65 8.55
N VAL A 359 -29.56 3.05 9.45
CA VAL A 359 -29.15 4.46 9.64
C VAL A 359 -27.71 4.58 9.21
N LYS A 360 -27.45 5.43 8.20
CA LYS A 360 -26.11 5.79 7.78
C LYS A 360 -25.53 6.79 8.77
N VAL A 361 -24.41 6.43 9.40
CA VAL A 361 -23.74 7.22 10.42
C VAL A 361 -22.39 7.66 9.89
N GLY A 362 -22.13 8.97 9.93
CA GLY A 362 -20.85 9.59 9.59
C GLY A 362 -20.06 9.92 10.86
N ARG A 363 -18.84 9.41 10.98
CA ARG A 363 -17.95 9.63 12.13
C ARG A 363 -16.63 10.27 11.71
N ARG A 364 -15.98 10.93 12.65
CA ARG A 364 -14.60 11.38 12.54
C ARG A 364 -13.98 11.42 13.94
N GLY A 365 -12.87 10.69 14.13
CA GLY A 365 -12.20 10.62 15.42
C GLY A 365 -13.12 10.12 16.55
N GLY A 366 -13.98 9.13 16.27
CA GLY A 366 -14.95 8.57 17.22
C GLY A 366 -16.22 9.41 17.44
N ARG A 367 -16.24 10.68 17.00
CA ARG A 367 -17.41 11.57 17.14
C ARG A 367 -18.38 11.38 15.98
N VAL A 368 -19.67 11.29 16.27
CA VAL A 368 -20.74 11.28 15.27
C VAL A 368 -21.01 12.70 14.80
N TYR A 369 -20.92 12.92 13.48
CA TYR A 369 -21.27 14.20 12.84
C TYR A 369 -22.63 14.17 12.15
N ASN A 370 -22.99 13.01 11.62
CA ASN A 370 -24.24 12.84 10.90
C ASN A 370 -24.82 11.44 11.14
N ALA A 371 -26.16 11.35 11.19
CA ALA A 371 -26.90 10.09 11.25
C ALA A 371 -28.22 10.27 10.50
N GLN A 372 -28.39 9.55 9.39
CA GLN A 372 -29.59 9.66 8.55
C GLN A 372 -30.09 8.26 8.18
N PRO A 373 -31.40 8.00 8.28
CA PRO A 373 -31.99 6.75 7.80
C PRO A 373 -31.79 6.58 6.30
N GLU A 374 -31.58 5.35 5.85
CA GLU A 374 -31.56 5.03 4.41
C GLU A 374 -32.95 5.17 3.82
N LEU A 375 -33.07 6.00 2.79
CA LEU A 375 -34.36 6.34 2.19
C LEU A 375 -35.07 5.10 1.62
N ASP A 376 -34.33 4.23 0.94
CA ASP A 376 -34.85 3.00 0.33
C ASP A 376 -35.47 2.07 1.38
N ASP A 377 -34.82 1.95 2.55
CA ASP A 377 -35.37 1.18 3.66
C ASP A 377 -36.65 1.83 4.22
N CYS A 378 -36.66 3.17 4.33
CA CYS A 378 -37.85 3.90 4.78
C CYS A 378 -39.00 3.75 3.80
N GLN A 379 -38.78 3.79 2.50
CA GLN A 379 -39.79 3.57 1.46
C GLN A 379 -40.36 2.15 1.55
N ARG A 380 -39.52 1.15 1.55
CA ARG A 380 -39.91 -0.26 1.65
C ARG A 380 -40.73 -0.54 2.90
N VAL A 381 -40.31 -0.01 4.04
CA VAL A 381 -41.04 -0.19 5.33
C VAL A 381 -42.36 0.58 5.33
N ALA A 382 -42.38 1.79 4.77
CA ALA A 382 -43.59 2.62 4.67
C ALA A 382 -44.66 1.96 3.79
N GLU A 383 -44.29 1.39 2.65
CA GLU A 383 -45.17 0.64 1.77
C GLU A 383 -45.77 -0.58 2.48
N THR A 384 -44.91 -1.37 3.16
CA THR A 384 -45.35 -2.58 3.87
C THR A 384 -46.29 -2.24 5.02
N SER A 385 -46.02 -1.17 5.76
CA SER A 385 -46.80 -0.75 6.93
C SER A 385 -47.97 0.18 6.58
N ARG A 386 -48.08 0.60 5.31
CA ARG A 386 -49.11 1.53 4.80
C ARG A 386 -49.13 2.86 5.57
N VAL A 387 -47.96 3.41 5.85
CA VAL A 387 -47.77 4.70 6.52
C VAL A 387 -46.93 5.64 5.65
N PRO A 388 -47.00 6.95 5.87
CA PRO A 388 -46.16 7.89 5.15
C PRO A 388 -44.65 7.64 5.42
N VAL A 389 -43.79 7.76 4.39
CA VAL A 389 -42.31 7.60 4.50
C VAL A 389 -41.72 8.49 5.59
N LYS A 390 -42.22 9.72 5.75
CA LYS A 390 -41.79 10.67 6.78
C LYS A 390 -41.97 10.16 8.22
N GLU A 391 -42.99 9.31 8.48
CA GLU A 391 -43.21 8.73 9.79
C GLU A 391 -42.20 7.63 10.10
N VAL A 392 -41.92 6.78 9.14
CA VAL A 392 -40.85 5.77 9.26
C VAL A 392 -39.50 6.43 9.46
N TRP A 393 -39.20 7.49 8.69
CA TRP A 393 -37.98 8.28 8.83
C TRP A 393 -37.83 8.87 10.25
N ALA A 394 -38.87 9.53 10.76
CA ALA A 394 -38.85 10.11 12.09
C ALA A 394 -38.69 9.03 13.20
N ALA A 395 -39.35 7.89 13.03
CA ALA A 395 -39.23 6.77 13.96
C ALA A 395 -37.81 6.19 13.98
N ALA A 396 -37.16 6.05 12.81
CA ALA A 396 -35.80 5.57 12.70
C ALA A 396 -34.79 6.52 13.36
N LEU A 397 -34.92 7.84 13.15
CA LEU A 397 -34.09 8.83 13.84
C LEU A 397 -34.27 8.81 15.36
N THR A 398 -35.50 8.61 15.83
CA THR A 398 -35.81 8.51 17.26
C THR A 398 -35.16 7.26 17.86
N ALA A 399 -35.30 6.12 17.20
CA ALA A 399 -34.72 4.85 17.64
C ALA A 399 -33.17 4.93 17.67
N TRP A 400 -32.56 5.58 16.67
CA TRP A 400 -31.12 5.84 16.66
C TRP A 400 -30.68 6.69 17.87
N ARG A 401 -31.35 7.81 18.14
CA ARG A 401 -30.99 8.72 19.24
C ARG A 401 -31.14 8.08 20.63
N GLN A 402 -32.07 7.12 20.78
CA GLN A 402 -32.24 6.37 22.03
C GLN A 402 -31.12 5.32 22.24
N ARG A 403 -30.52 4.82 21.17
CA ARG A 403 -29.47 3.80 21.20
C ARG A 403 -28.05 4.38 21.29
N ALA A 404 -27.83 5.59 20.76
CA ALA A 404 -26.53 6.22 20.77
C ALA A 404 -26.17 6.70 22.20
N PRO A 405 -25.05 6.29 22.80
CA PRO A 405 -24.57 6.90 24.04
C PRO A 405 -24.35 8.40 23.80
N ARG A 406 -24.74 9.22 24.77
CA ARG A 406 -24.57 10.68 24.76
C ARG A 406 -23.11 11.08 24.74
#